data_3aa5e51b6ebed87cde4a88a18e118e2b
#
_entry.id   3aa5e51b6ebed87cde4a88a18e118e2b
#
_cell.length_a   1.000
_cell.length_b   1.000
_cell.length_c   1.000
_cell.angle_alpha   90.00
_cell.angle_beta   90.00
_cell.angle_gamma   90.00
#
_symmetry.space_group_name_H-M   'P 1'
#
loop_
_entity.id
_entity.type
_entity.pdbx_description
1 polymer ?
#
loop_
_entity_poly.entity_id
_entity_poly.type
_entity_poly.pdbx_seq_one_letter_code
_entity_poly.pdbx_strand_id
1 'polypeptide(L)'
;MTQLSNLLASATLAFGAFATPAFADSIPGLRGHDHTGVTVPDVKAATAFFTDVLGCKHAMSFGPFMDDKGTFMQDAVNVNPRAVIEQIVMVRCGYGSNIELFQYQSPDQAKTEPKNSDYGGHHIALYVDDIVKAAEYLRSKNVKTMQGPIPVNEGPAAGQSILYFLTPWGMQMELISYPKGMAYEKNASTVLWSTTEPTK
;
A
#
# COMPACT_ATOMS: atom_id res chain seq x y z
N MET A 1 -20.98 39.41 -74.81
CA MET A 1 -21.88 39.01 -73.73
C MET A 1 -21.29 37.74 -73.11
N THR A 2 -20.55 37.90 -72.06
CA THR A 2 -19.78 36.86 -71.38
C THR A 2 -20.53 36.48 -70.09
N GLN A 3 -20.97 35.23 -69.97
CA GLN A 3 -21.53 34.72 -68.73
C GLN A 3 -20.44 34.17 -67.82
N LEU A 4 -20.39 34.70 -66.60
CA LEU A 4 -19.56 34.15 -65.49
C LEU A 4 -20.37 33.06 -64.79
N SER A 5 -19.86 31.87 -64.80
CA SER A 5 -20.37 30.73 -64.00
C SER A 5 -19.69 30.75 -62.64
N ASN A 6 -20.50 30.94 -61.58
CA ASN A 6 -20.05 30.81 -60.18
C ASN A 6 -19.99 29.34 -59.77
N LEU A 7 -18.78 28.85 -59.51
CA LEU A 7 -18.56 27.58 -58.80
C LEU A 7 -18.58 27.84 -57.30
N LEU A 8 -19.60 27.38 -56.64
CA LEU A 8 -19.69 27.28 -55.19
C LEU A 8 -19.02 25.94 -54.77
N ALA A 9 -17.85 26.02 -54.18
CA ALA A 9 -17.18 24.89 -53.57
C ALA A 9 -17.72 24.71 -52.14
N SER A 10 -18.51 23.64 -51.93
CA SER A 10 -18.98 23.22 -50.61
C SER A 10 -17.86 22.50 -49.88
N ALA A 11 -17.27 23.11 -48.86
CA ALA A 11 -16.31 22.47 -47.97
C ALA A 11 -17.09 21.72 -46.90
N THR A 12 -17.10 20.40 -46.99
CA THR A 12 -17.64 19.51 -45.95
C THR A 12 -16.61 19.38 -44.83
N LEU A 13 -16.87 20.04 -43.70
CA LEU A 13 -16.12 19.81 -42.46
C LEU A 13 -16.50 18.45 -41.88
N ALA A 14 -15.60 17.48 -42.01
CA ALA A 14 -15.74 16.20 -41.31
C ALA A 14 -15.37 16.43 -39.82
N PHE A 15 -16.39 16.50 -38.96
CA PHE A 15 -16.17 16.40 -37.52
C PHE A 15 -15.73 14.97 -37.20
N GLY A 16 -14.43 14.78 -36.99
CA GLY A 16 -13.90 13.58 -36.40
C GLY A 16 -14.44 13.46 -34.96
N ALA A 17 -15.32 12.48 -34.72
CA ALA A 17 -15.71 12.10 -33.38
C ALA A 17 -14.49 11.54 -32.68
N PHE A 18 -13.85 12.33 -31.80
CA PHE A 18 -12.88 11.80 -30.85
C PHE A 18 -13.64 10.86 -29.93
N ALA A 19 -13.48 9.55 -30.13
CA ALA A 19 -13.94 8.56 -29.17
C ALA A 19 -13.14 8.81 -27.88
N THR A 20 -13.81 9.38 -26.87
CA THR A 20 -13.27 9.40 -25.51
C THR A 20 -13.02 7.93 -25.10
N PRO A 21 -11.82 7.58 -24.62
CA PRO A 21 -11.61 6.24 -24.10
C PRO A 21 -12.65 5.98 -23.03
N ALA A 22 -13.47 4.93 -23.20
CA ALA A 22 -14.35 4.45 -22.16
C ALA A 22 -13.44 3.97 -21.03
N PHE A 23 -13.30 4.78 -19.98
CA PHE A 23 -12.72 4.30 -18.72
C PHE A 23 -13.67 3.20 -18.24
N ALA A 24 -13.11 2.02 -17.94
CA ALA A 24 -13.88 0.97 -17.28
C ALA A 24 -14.54 1.57 -16.02
N ASP A 25 -15.79 1.16 -15.74
CA ASP A 25 -16.49 1.59 -14.54
C ASP A 25 -15.61 1.30 -13.32
N SER A 26 -15.21 2.35 -12.63
CA SER A 26 -14.31 2.31 -11.48
C SER A 26 -14.87 3.18 -10.36
N ILE A 27 -14.28 3.10 -9.17
CA ILE A 27 -14.65 3.97 -8.06
C ILE A 27 -14.48 5.43 -8.50
N PRO A 28 -15.56 6.24 -8.50
CA PRO A 28 -15.46 7.64 -8.93
C PRO A 28 -14.44 8.41 -8.12
N GLY A 29 -13.48 9.05 -8.81
CA GLY A 29 -12.47 9.86 -8.17
C GLY A 29 -11.32 9.09 -7.51
N LEU A 30 -11.17 7.78 -7.73
CA LEU A 30 -10.04 7.00 -7.22
C LEU A 30 -8.72 7.63 -7.65
N ARG A 31 -7.86 7.95 -6.67
CA ARG A 31 -6.53 8.53 -6.87
C ARG A 31 -5.40 7.55 -6.60
N GLY A 32 -5.60 6.57 -5.73
CA GLY A 32 -4.58 5.60 -5.36
C GLY A 32 -4.82 5.02 -3.97
N HIS A 33 -3.85 4.23 -3.49
CA HIS A 33 -3.85 3.65 -2.16
C HIS A 33 -3.40 4.70 -1.13
N ASP A 34 -4.22 4.97 -0.11
CA ASP A 34 -3.94 5.98 0.92
C ASP A 34 -3.19 5.39 2.12
N HIS A 35 -3.74 4.34 2.74
CA HIS A 35 -3.12 3.69 3.90
C HIS A 35 -3.50 2.21 4.00
N THR A 36 -2.71 1.49 4.79
CA THR A 36 -3.02 0.13 5.25
C THR A 36 -3.29 0.17 6.75
N GLY A 37 -4.51 -0.24 7.16
CA GLY A 37 -4.86 -0.41 8.57
C GLY A 37 -4.33 -1.73 9.13
N VAL A 38 -3.70 -1.67 10.30
CA VAL A 38 -3.13 -2.84 10.99
C VAL A 38 -3.52 -2.80 12.46
N THR A 39 -4.16 -3.86 12.96
CA THR A 39 -4.43 -4.00 14.39
C THR A 39 -3.20 -4.57 15.10
N VAL A 40 -2.79 -3.91 16.17
CA VAL A 40 -1.61 -4.27 16.96
C VAL A 40 -1.98 -4.48 18.42
N PRO A 41 -1.27 -5.34 19.17
CA PRO A 41 -1.58 -5.59 20.58
C PRO A 41 -1.28 -4.40 21.51
N ASP A 42 -0.32 -3.56 21.15
CA ASP A 42 0.10 -2.37 21.88
C ASP A 42 0.55 -1.31 20.87
N VAL A 43 -0.25 -0.28 20.71
CA VAL A 43 0.01 0.78 19.72
C VAL A 43 1.24 1.61 20.05
N LYS A 44 1.57 1.78 21.33
CA LYS A 44 2.76 2.52 21.74
C LYS A 44 4.04 1.76 21.39
N ALA A 45 4.08 0.46 21.70
CA ALA A 45 5.19 -0.41 21.34
C ALA A 45 5.32 -0.55 19.81
N ALA A 46 4.19 -0.68 19.09
CA ALA A 46 4.18 -0.72 17.64
C ALA A 46 4.69 0.59 17.03
N THR A 47 4.21 1.74 17.51
CA THR A 47 4.71 3.04 17.05
C THR A 47 6.22 3.16 17.25
N ALA A 48 6.75 2.79 18.42
CA ALA A 48 8.20 2.80 18.68
C ALA A 48 8.96 1.87 17.71
N PHE A 49 8.44 0.69 17.41
CA PHE A 49 9.05 -0.19 16.42
C PHE A 49 9.10 0.46 15.04
N PHE A 50 7.99 1.05 14.57
CA PHE A 50 7.95 1.72 13.27
C PHE A 50 8.84 2.97 13.22
N THR A 51 8.92 3.76 14.31
CA THR A 51 9.72 5.00 14.31
C THR A 51 11.20 4.73 14.58
N ASP A 52 11.54 3.94 15.57
CA ASP A 52 12.91 3.83 16.10
C ASP A 52 13.71 2.72 15.40
N VAL A 53 13.00 1.70 14.86
CA VAL A 53 13.63 0.60 14.13
C VAL A 53 13.48 0.77 12.62
N LEU A 54 12.25 1.02 12.12
CA LEU A 54 12.03 1.11 10.67
C LEU A 54 12.24 2.53 10.10
N GLY A 55 12.40 3.54 10.98
CA GLY A 55 12.66 4.93 10.57
C GLY A 55 11.46 5.68 10.03
N CYS A 56 10.24 5.15 10.20
CA CYS A 56 9.01 5.85 9.88
C CYS A 56 8.83 7.11 10.75
N LYS A 57 7.91 7.99 10.36
CA LYS A 57 7.60 9.20 11.10
C LYS A 57 6.18 9.14 11.61
N HIS A 58 5.99 9.42 12.89
CA HIS A 58 4.68 9.65 13.48
C HIS A 58 4.03 10.88 12.83
N ALA A 59 2.80 10.75 12.37
CA ALA A 59 2.04 11.83 11.75
C ALA A 59 0.97 12.39 12.69
N MET A 60 0.08 11.51 13.20
CA MET A 60 -1.00 11.92 14.10
C MET A 60 -1.47 10.71 14.92
N SER A 61 -2.17 11.02 16.04
CA SER A 61 -2.84 10.04 16.89
C SER A 61 -4.22 10.55 17.25
N PHE A 62 -5.19 9.67 17.34
CA PHE A 62 -6.57 10.02 17.71
C PHE A 62 -7.29 8.82 18.33
N GLY A 63 -8.46 9.07 18.92
CA GLY A 63 -9.26 8.12 19.71
C GLY A 63 -9.43 8.61 21.16
N PRO A 64 -10.08 7.86 22.06
CA PRO A 64 -10.73 6.58 21.78
C PRO A 64 -12.05 6.70 21.03
N PHE A 65 -12.52 5.57 20.43
CA PHE A 65 -13.85 5.44 19.83
C PHE A 65 -14.56 4.20 20.37
N MET A 66 -15.79 4.38 20.78
CA MET A 66 -16.65 3.33 21.28
C MET A 66 -18.13 3.71 21.14
N ASP A 67 -18.99 2.73 21.25
CA ASP A 67 -20.44 2.91 21.34
C ASP A 67 -21.01 1.95 22.39
N ASP A 68 -21.34 2.47 23.55
CA ASP A 68 -21.78 1.65 24.69
C ASP A 68 -23.20 1.08 24.53
N LYS A 69 -24.04 1.69 23.70
CA LYS A 69 -25.47 1.39 23.62
C LYS A 69 -25.97 1.08 22.22
N GLY A 70 -25.40 1.69 21.22
CA GLY A 70 -25.81 1.56 19.83
C GLY A 70 -25.07 0.45 19.10
N THR A 71 -25.12 0.52 17.77
CA THR A 71 -24.51 -0.45 16.84
C THR A 71 -23.47 0.17 15.92
N PHE A 72 -23.03 1.42 16.20
CA PHE A 72 -22.11 2.14 15.33
C PHE A 72 -20.84 1.34 15.01
N MET A 73 -20.23 0.69 16.02
CA MET A 73 -19.01 -0.10 15.80
C MET A 73 -19.23 -1.28 14.86
N GLN A 74 -20.43 -1.88 14.87
CA GLN A 74 -20.80 -2.94 13.96
C GLN A 74 -21.18 -2.38 12.58
N ASP A 75 -22.02 -1.37 12.52
CA ASP A 75 -22.62 -0.89 11.29
C ASP A 75 -21.64 -0.10 10.41
N ALA A 76 -20.75 0.67 11.05
CA ALA A 76 -19.78 1.53 10.36
C ALA A 76 -18.38 0.91 10.23
N VAL A 77 -17.95 0.08 11.20
CA VAL A 77 -16.58 -0.44 11.28
C VAL A 77 -16.51 -1.96 11.08
N ASN A 78 -17.67 -2.63 11.08
CA ASN A 78 -17.79 -4.09 10.93
C ASN A 78 -17.02 -4.88 12.00
N VAL A 79 -17.10 -4.45 13.25
CA VAL A 79 -16.52 -5.14 14.40
C VAL A 79 -17.61 -5.43 15.43
N ASN A 80 -17.28 -6.13 16.52
CA ASN A 80 -18.23 -6.34 17.61
C ASN A 80 -18.82 -4.98 18.07
N PRO A 81 -20.14 -4.86 18.28
CA PRO A 81 -20.75 -3.57 18.69
C PRO A 81 -20.20 -3.03 20.02
N ARG A 82 -19.57 -3.86 20.85
CA ARG A 82 -18.89 -3.47 22.09
C ARG A 82 -17.37 -3.36 21.96
N ALA A 83 -16.84 -3.42 20.75
CA ALA A 83 -15.43 -3.15 20.52
C ALA A 83 -15.09 -1.69 20.83
N VAL A 84 -13.91 -1.49 21.36
CA VAL A 84 -13.32 -0.17 21.62
C VAL A 84 -12.07 -0.03 20.76
N ILE A 85 -11.97 1.05 20.00
CA ILE A 85 -10.71 1.51 19.44
C ILE A 85 -10.07 2.38 20.53
N GLU A 86 -9.06 1.87 21.21
CA GLU A 86 -8.39 2.63 22.28
C GLU A 86 -7.59 3.78 21.72
N GLN A 87 -6.86 3.52 20.65
CA GLN A 87 -6.07 4.53 19.98
C GLN A 87 -5.80 4.13 18.53
N ILE A 88 -5.67 5.14 17.66
CA ILE A 88 -5.20 5.04 16.30
C ILE A 88 -3.95 5.90 16.17
N VAL A 89 -2.93 5.40 15.49
CA VAL A 89 -1.70 6.13 15.18
C VAL A 89 -1.39 6.00 13.70
N MET A 90 -1.22 7.14 13.02
CA MET A 90 -0.76 7.19 11.64
C MET A 90 0.76 7.36 11.59
N VAL A 91 1.44 6.50 10.85
CA VAL A 91 2.88 6.63 10.56
C VAL A 91 3.13 6.68 9.05
N ARG A 92 4.13 7.45 8.67
CA ARG A 92 4.62 7.56 7.29
C ARG A 92 6.01 6.95 7.17
N CYS A 93 6.17 5.99 6.26
CA CYS A 93 7.43 5.27 6.02
C CYS A 93 8.01 5.69 4.66
N GLY A 94 8.81 6.75 4.64
CA GLY A 94 9.41 7.27 3.42
C GLY A 94 8.39 7.81 2.41
N TYR A 95 8.52 7.41 1.15
CA TYR A 95 7.52 7.62 0.08
C TYR A 95 6.55 6.45 0.05
N GLY A 96 5.35 6.67 -0.46
CA GLY A 96 4.33 5.64 -0.58
C GLY A 96 3.14 5.86 0.34
N SER A 97 2.33 4.81 0.52
CA SER A 97 1.14 4.88 1.37
C SER A 97 1.51 4.84 2.86
N ASN A 98 0.58 5.32 3.68
CA ASN A 98 0.75 5.37 5.12
C ASN A 98 0.38 4.03 5.78
N ILE A 99 0.73 3.89 7.05
CA ILE A 99 0.30 2.77 7.88
C ILE A 99 -0.52 3.35 9.04
N GLU A 100 -1.69 2.77 9.25
CA GLU A 100 -2.60 3.13 10.33
C GLU A 100 -2.59 2.01 11.37
N LEU A 101 -2.05 2.28 12.54
CA LEU A 101 -1.93 1.33 13.64
C LEU A 101 -3.14 1.48 14.57
N PHE A 102 -3.90 0.41 14.75
CA PHE A 102 -5.04 0.36 15.66
C PHE A 102 -4.71 -0.45 16.90
N GLN A 103 -5.10 0.05 18.05
CA GLN A 103 -5.24 -0.78 19.24
C GLN A 103 -6.73 -0.97 19.54
N TYR A 104 -7.21 -2.20 19.41
CA TYR A 104 -8.57 -2.59 19.71
C TYR A 104 -8.65 -3.37 21.02
N GLN A 105 -9.77 -3.18 21.72
CA GLN A 105 -10.31 -4.18 22.66
C GLN A 105 -11.67 -4.64 22.15
N SER A 106 -11.83 -5.96 21.95
CA SER A 106 -13.10 -6.54 21.52
C SER A 106 -13.38 -7.82 22.27
N PRO A 107 -14.64 -8.10 22.67
CA PRO A 107 -15.02 -9.33 23.37
C PRO A 107 -14.68 -10.61 22.58
N ASP A 108 -14.65 -10.52 21.23
CA ASP A 108 -14.41 -11.63 20.29
C ASP A 108 -13.08 -11.50 19.55
N GLN A 109 -12.14 -10.70 20.06
CA GLN A 109 -10.88 -10.44 19.39
C GLN A 109 -10.02 -11.69 19.25
N ALA A 110 -9.70 -12.07 18.01
CA ALA A 110 -8.64 -13.03 17.73
C ALA A 110 -7.27 -12.41 18.06
N LYS A 111 -6.42 -13.15 18.79
CA LYS A 111 -5.12 -12.66 19.25
C LYS A 111 -3.93 -13.36 18.59
N THR A 112 -4.19 -14.13 17.54
CA THR A 112 -3.16 -14.86 16.78
C THR A 112 -2.96 -14.17 15.46
N GLU A 113 -1.73 -13.74 15.17
CA GLU A 113 -1.37 -13.20 13.86
C GLU A 113 -1.53 -14.28 12.78
N PRO A 114 -2.23 -13.98 11.67
CA PRO A 114 -2.35 -14.92 10.57
C PRO A 114 -0.99 -15.08 9.88
N LYS A 115 -0.70 -16.29 9.40
CA LYS A 115 0.43 -16.51 8.49
C LYS A 115 0.09 -15.99 7.11
N ASN A 116 1.09 -15.68 6.28
CA ASN A 116 0.88 -15.32 4.87
C ASN A 116 0.03 -16.33 4.08
N SER A 117 0.00 -17.60 4.52
CA SER A 117 -0.77 -18.68 3.89
C SER A 117 -2.22 -18.76 4.34
N ASP A 118 -2.62 -18.03 5.35
CA ASP A 118 -3.98 -18.06 5.91
C ASP A 118 -4.88 -17.06 5.19
N TYR A 119 -6.21 -17.29 5.17
CA TYR A 119 -7.15 -16.25 4.74
C TYR A 119 -7.04 -15.04 5.66
N GLY A 120 -6.86 -13.83 5.08
CA GLY A 120 -6.52 -12.62 5.82
C GLY A 120 -5.02 -12.46 6.07
N GLY A 121 -4.21 -13.47 5.75
CA GLY A 121 -2.75 -13.37 5.78
C GLY A 121 -2.25 -12.28 4.83
N HIS A 122 -1.35 -11.44 5.31
CA HIS A 122 -0.80 -10.31 4.56
C HIS A 122 0.60 -9.96 5.04
N HIS A 123 1.27 -9.14 4.27
CA HIS A 123 2.49 -8.48 4.68
C HIS A 123 2.56 -7.07 4.09
N ILE A 124 3.34 -6.20 4.68
CA ILE A 124 3.66 -4.88 4.16
C ILE A 124 5.10 -4.90 3.69
N ALA A 125 5.34 -4.56 2.42
CA ALA A 125 6.67 -4.49 1.84
C ALA A 125 7.23 -3.07 1.93
N LEU A 126 8.48 -2.93 2.36
CA LEU A 126 9.23 -1.68 2.38
C LEU A 126 10.37 -1.78 1.35
N TYR A 127 10.43 -0.82 0.44
CA TYR A 127 11.53 -0.73 -0.51
C TYR A 127 12.81 -0.22 0.16
N VAL A 128 13.94 -0.83 -0.17
CA VAL A 128 15.28 -0.40 0.23
C VAL A 128 16.25 -0.48 -0.95
N ASP A 129 17.18 0.48 -1.04
CA ASP A 129 18.16 0.50 -2.12
C ASP A 129 19.20 -0.64 -2.00
N ASP A 130 19.59 -0.96 -0.77
CA ASP A 130 20.59 -2.01 -0.46
C ASP A 130 20.00 -3.00 0.56
N ILE A 131 19.43 -4.08 0.05
CA ILE A 131 18.75 -5.08 0.89
C ILE A 131 19.73 -5.85 1.79
N VAL A 132 21.01 -5.97 1.42
CA VAL A 132 22.00 -6.66 2.24
C VAL A 132 22.30 -5.83 3.50
N LYS A 133 22.59 -4.54 3.33
CA LYS A 133 22.79 -3.64 4.47
C LYS A 133 21.54 -3.49 5.33
N ALA A 134 20.36 -3.43 4.71
CA ALA A 134 19.11 -3.36 5.43
C ALA A 134 18.84 -4.64 6.25
N ALA A 135 19.18 -5.81 5.72
CA ALA A 135 19.08 -7.08 6.44
C ALA A 135 20.04 -7.13 7.65
N GLU A 136 21.29 -6.68 7.48
CA GLU A 136 22.28 -6.58 8.55
C GLU A 136 21.80 -5.61 9.64
N TYR A 137 21.24 -4.46 9.24
CA TYR A 137 20.67 -3.50 10.17
C TYR A 137 19.53 -4.10 10.99
N LEU A 138 18.53 -4.76 10.36
CA LEU A 138 17.44 -5.40 11.09
C LEU A 138 17.95 -6.44 12.10
N ARG A 139 18.93 -7.27 11.71
CA ARG A 139 19.55 -8.25 12.61
C ARG A 139 20.28 -7.57 13.78
N SER A 140 20.97 -6.45 13.53
CA SER A 140 21.62 -5.67 14.60
C SER A 140 20.63 -5.07 15.60
N LYS A 141 19.36 -4.88 15.19
CA LYS A 141 18.25 -4.46 16.05
C LYS A 141 17.48 -5.64 16.68
N ASN A 142 18.00 -6.86 16.58
CA ASN A 142 17.36 -8.10 17.06
C ASN A 142 15.99 -8.36 16.41
N VAL A 143 15.72 -7.85 15.21
CA VAL A 143 14.53 -8.16 14.45
C VAL A 143 14.66 -9.56 13.85
N LYS A 144 13.64 -10.40 14.04
CA LYS A 144 13.62 -11.76 13.51
C LYS A 144 13.44 -11.73 12.00
N THR A 145 14.52 -12.03 11.25
CA THR A 145 14.46 -12.18 9.78
C THR A 145 14.31 -13.64 9.39
N MET A 146 13.65 -13.89 8.24
CA MET A 146 13.66 -15.18 7.60
C MET A 146 14.98 -15.40 6.84
N GLN A 147 15.09 -16.54 6.13
CA GLN A 147 16.21 -16.79 5.25
C GLN A 147 16.27 -15.75 4.14
N GLY A 148 17.45 -15.28 3.81
CA GLY A 148 17.67 -14.30 2.74
C GLY A 148 18.70 -13.23 3.11
N PRO A 149 18.83 -12.18 2.27
CA PRO A 149 18.01 -11.82 1.10
C PRO A 149 18.02 -12.86 0.00
N ILE A 150 16.88 -13.04 -0.68
CA ILE A 150 16.68 -14.00 -1.77
C ILE A 150 16.59 -13.23 -3.09
N PRO A 151 17.54 -13.39 -4.03
CA PRO A 151 17.44 -12.81 -5.36
C PRO A 151 16.42 -13.59 -6.20
N VAL A 152 15.60 -12.87 -6.97
CA VAL A 152 14.69 -13.44 -7.98
C VAL A 152 15.36 -13.29 -9.34
N ASN A 153 15.82 -14.41 -9.93
CA ASN A 153 16.62 -14.39 -11.15
C ASN A 153 15.82 -14.66 -12.42
N GLU A 154 14.58 -15.15 -12.30
CA GLU A 154 13.76 -15.56 -13.43
C GLU A 154 12.31 -15.07 -13.29
N GLY A 155 11.59 -15.07 -14.41
CA GLY A 155 10.19 -14.66 -14.48
C GLY A 155 10.00 -13.14 -14.47
N PRO A 156 8.75 -12.67 -14.37
CA PRO A 156 8.41 -11.24 -14.46
C PRO A 156 9.06 -10.39 -13.36
N ALA A 157 9.28 -10.96 -12.19
CA ALA A 157 9.88 -10.28 -11.04
C ALA A 157 11.42 -10.37 -11.00
N ALA A 158 12.06 -10.92 -12.04
CA ALA A 158 13.51 -10.98 -12.10
C ALA A 158 14.14 -9.59 -12.01
N GLY A 159 15.18 -9.47 -11.20
CA GLY A 159 15.83 -8.20 -10.87
C GLY A 159 15.54 -7.70 -9.47
N GLN A 160 14.52 -8.25 -8.79
CA GLN A 160 14.27 -7.94 -7.38
C GLN A 160 15.01 -8.89 -6.44
N SER A 161 15.16 -8.45 -5.18
CA SER A 161 15.55 -9.29 -4.05
C SER A 161 14.58 -9.04 -2.91
N ILE A 162 14.26 -10.07 -2.15
CA ILE A 162 13.29 -10.01 -1.05
C ILE A 162 13.87 -10.55 0.25
N LEU A 163 13.39 -10.04 1.38
CA LEU A 163 13.64 -10.57 2.72
C LEU A 163 12.42 -10.38 3.59
N TYR A 164 11.83 -11.48 4.08
CA TYR A 164 10.78 -11.41 5.08
C TYR A 164 11.35 -11.28 6.49
N PHE A 165 10.63 -10.55 7.33
CA PHE A 165 10.93 -10.40 8.76
C PHE A 165 9.64 -10.27 9.57
N LEU A 166 9.73 -10.42 10.89
CA LEU A 166 8.60 -10.29 11.78
C LEU A 166 8.72 -9.04 12.64
N THR A 167 7.58 -8.39 12.85
CA THR A 167 7.44 -7.40 13.92
C THR A 167 7.57 -8.08 15.30
N PRO A 168 7.77 -7.33 16.40
CA PRO A 168 7.82 -7.92 17.75
C PRO A 168 6.57 -8.70 18.15
N TRP A 169 5.41 -8.41 17.57
CA TRP A 169 4.14 -9.12 17.83
C TRP A 169 3.83 -10.23 16.82
N GLY A 170 4.68 -10.46 15.85
CA GLY A 170 4.60 -11.60 14.93
C GLY A 170 4.04 -11.31 13.54
N MET A 171 3.57 -10.07 13.27
CA MET A 171 3.11 -9.69 11.93
C MET A 171 4.25 -9.77 10.92
N GLN A 172 3.98 -10.32 9.74
CA GLN A 172 4.97 -10.45 8.68
C GLN A 172 5.15 -9.14 7.93
N MET A 173 6.40 -8.79 7.68
CA MET A 173 6.86 -7.67 6.88
C MET A 173 7.83 -8.16 5.81
N GLU A 174 8.08 -7.34 4.81
CA GLU A 174 9.04 -7.62 3.73
C GLU A 174 9.97 -6.43 3.51
N LEU A 175 11.24 -6.68 3.25
CA LEU A 175 12.12 -5.77 2.51
C LEU A 175 12.16 -6.21 1.05
N ILE A 176 12.05 -5.25 0.14
CA ILE A 176 12.16 -5.46 -1.29
C ILE A 176 13.15 -4.48 -1.91
N SER A 177 13.96 -4.93 -2.88
CA SER A 177 14.92 -4.10 -3.58
C SER A 177 14.98 -4.50 -5.05
N TYR A 178 14.85 -3.53 -5.96
CA TYR A 178 14.98 -3.70 -7.42
C TYR A 178 15.59 -2.44 -8.05
N PRO A 179 16.85 -2.07 -7.71
CA PRO A 179 17.45 -0.79 -8.09
C PRO A 179 17.66 -0.61 -9.59
N LYS A 180 17.51 -1.68 -10.38
CA LYS A 180 17.60 -1.67 -11.85
C LYS A 180 16.26 -1.99 -12.52
N GLY A 181 15.15 -1.91 -11.78
CA GLY A 181 13.84 -2.33 -12.22
C GLY A 181 13.68 -3.85 -12.29
N MET A 182 12.51 -4.28 -12.73
CA MET A 182 12.12 -5.69 -12.87
C MET A 182 11.88 -6.07 -14.34
N ALA A 183 12.04 -7.35 -14.66
CA ALA A 183 11.94 -7.83 -16.05
C ALA A 183 10.59 -7.56 -16.71
N TYR A 184 9.48 -7.55 -15.95
CA TYR A 184 8.13 -7.30 -16.48
C TYR A 184 7.98 -5.91 -17.10
N GLU A 185 8.72 -4.91 -16.63
CA GLU A 185 8.60 -3.51 -17.05
C GLU A 185 8.89 -3.30 -18.54
N LYS A 186 9.69 -4.20 -19.15
CA LYS A 186 10.07 -4.12 -20.57
C LYS A 186 8.89 -4.26 -21.52
N ASN A 187 7.84 -4.99 -21.13
CA ASN A 187 6.71 -5.32 -21.99
C ASN A 187 5.35 -5.06 -21.32
N ALA A 188 5.34 -4.41 -20.16
CA ALA A 188 4.11 -4.15 -19.43
C ALA A 188 3.34 -2.96 -20.02
N SER A 189 2.03 -3.11 -20.19
CA SER A 189 1.13 -2.01 -20.50
C SER A 189 0.85 -1.12 -19.27
N THR A 190 1.07 -1.64 -18.06
CA THR A 190 0.95 -0.95 -16.79
C THR A 190 2.15 -1.29 -15.92
N VAL A 191 2.89 -0.27 -15.50
CA VAL A 191 4.01 -0.41 -14.56
C VAL A 191 3.50 -0.14 -13.16
N LEU A 192 3.94 -0.95 -12.19
CA LEU A 192 3.62 -0.74 -10.79
C LEU A 192 4.20 0.59 -10.30
N TRP A 193 3.43 1.29 -9.46
CA TRP A 193 3.97 2.46 -8.77
C TRP A 193 5.22 2.06 -7.96
N SER A 194 6.25 2.88 -8.00
CA SER A 194 7.50 2.60 -7.31
C SER A 194 7.94 3.76 -6.43
N THR A 195 8.46 3.44 -5.25
CA THR A 195 9.07 4.42 -4.34
C THR A 195 10.36 5.03 -4.90
N THR A 196 10.98 4.41 -5.91
CA THR A 196 12.17 4.93 -6.59
C THR A 196 11.83 6.08 -7.55
N GLU A 197 10.57 6.15 -8.01
CA GLU A 197 10.05 7.15 -8.92
C GLU A 197 8.68 7.65 -8.43
N PRO A 198 8.59 8.26 -7.25
CA PRO A 198 7.31 8.55 -6.58
C PRO A 198 6.42 9.58 -7.28
N THR A 199 6.93 10.24 -8.31
CA THR A 199 6.23 11.29 -9.09
C THR A 199 5.73 10.82 -10.45
N LYS A 200 6.00 9.58 -10.82
CA LYS A 200 5.50 8.98 -12.07
C LYS A 200 4.13 8.36 -11.92
#